data_0781c0081d147a1173f4dc2ca3b4fe54
#
_entry.id   0781c0081d147a1173f4dc2ca3b4fe54
#
_cell.length_a   1.000
_cell.length_b   1.000
_cell.length_c   1.000
_cell.angle_alpha   90.00
_cell.angle_beta   90.00
_cell.angle_gamma   90.00
#
_symmetry.space_group_name_H-M   'P 1'
#
loop_
_entity.id
_entity.type
_entity.pdbx_description
1 polymer ?
#
loop_
_entity_poly.entity_id
_entity_poly.type
_entity_poly.pdbx_seq_one_letter_code
_entity_poly.pdbx_strand_id
1 'polypeptide(L)'
;MTFTEYETVLELRRYTLHPGRRDELIELFEREFVEPQEAAGAHLFGLFRVPSSPDEFWWLRGFRSMEARKEALETFYFGPAWKAHREEANETMIDSDNVLLLRPVQRGLTSPPPGSELYLSLSAPPTAFATFETEPSPNTFPQLPVRDDGPFSVWFSRSASPSGVLLEPTARSLLR
;
A
#
# COMPACT_ATOMS: atom_id res chain seq x y z
N MET A 1 -15.36 5.30 -6.31
CA MET A 1 -14.50 4.20 -6.79
C MET A 1 -14.78 2.95 -5.98
N THR A 2 -15.04 1.84 -6.64
CA THR A 2 -15.17 0.54 -6.00
C THR A 2 -13.79 -0.12 -6.00
N PHE A 3 -13.33 -0.59 -4.85
CA PHE A 3 -12.10 -1.35 -4.73
C PHE A 3 -12.33 -2.61 -3.88
N THR A 4 -11.40 -3.55 -3.91
CA THR A 4 -11.55 -4.87 -3.31
C THR A 4 -12.73 -5.70 -3.87
N GLU A 5 -13.16 -5.40 -5.10
CA GLU A 5 -14.20 -6.20 -5.76
C GLU A 5 -13.69 -7.61 -6.08
N TYR A 6 -12.48 -7.68 -6.60
CA TYR A 6 -11.84 -8.94 -7.01
C TYR A 6 -10.64 -9.32 -6.13
N GLU A 7 -10.09 -8.36 -5.40
CA GLU A 7 -8.90 -8.54 -4.59
C GLU A 7 -9.27 -9.14 -3.24
N THR A 8 -8.62 -10.23 -2.89
CA THR A 8 -8.82 -10.91 -1.60
C THR A 8 -7.62 -10.77 -0.67
N VAL A 9 -6.49 -10.27 -1.18
CA VAL A 9 -5.26 -10.06 -0.44
C VAL A 9 -4.71 -8.68 -0.77
N LEU A 10 -4.29 -7.96 0.26
CA LEU A 10 -3.70 -6.63 0.11
C LEU A 10 -2.41 -6.53 0.92
N GLU A 11 -1.54 -5.64 0.48
CA GLU A 11 -0.37 -5.23 1.26
C GLU A 11 -0.45 -3.74 1.54
N LEU A 12 -0.39 -3.37 2.81
CA LEU A 12 -0.11 -1.99 3.22
C LEU A 12 1.40 -1.90 3.49
N ARG A 13 2.08 -1.09 2.69
CA ARG A 13 3.53 -0.94 2.73
C ARG A 13 3.87 0.45 3.23
N ARG A 14 4.52 0.54 4.39
CA ARG A 14 4.88 1.81 5.02
C ARG A 14 6.39 1.96 4.98
N TYR A 15 6.87 2.74 4.01
CA TYR A 15 8.29 2.93 3.77
C TYR A 15 8.81 4.14 4.51
N THR A 16 10.00 4.01 5.10
CA THR A 16 10.78 5.11 5.66
C THR A 16 11.96 5.39 4.76
N LEU A 17 12.08 6.64 4.32
CA LEU A 17 13.10 7.09 3.39
C LEU A 17 14.16 7.94 4.13
N HIS A 18 15.32 8.08 3.51
CA HIS A 18 16.31 9.03 4.01
C HIS A 18 15.74 10.46 4.00
N PRO A 19 16.14 11.33 4.95
CA PRO A 19 15.61 12.68 5.04
C PRO A 19 15.64 13.42 3.71
N GLY A 20 14.48 13.95 3.30
CA GLY A 20 14.31 14.73 2.07
C GLY A 20 14.23 13.92 0.77
N ARG A 21 14.27 12.58 0.83
CA ARG A 21 14.29 11.75 -0.39
C ARG A 21 12.95 11.08 -0.72
N ARG A 22 11.90 11.34 0.06
CA ARG A 22 10.59 10.74 -0.18
C ARG A 22 10.04 11.05 -1.57
N ASP A 23 10.06 12.31 -1.97
CA ASP A 23 9.47 12.73 -3.24
C ASP A 23 10.27 12.22 -4.44
N GLU A 24 11.57 12.02 -4.27
CA GLU A 24 12.41 11.35 -5.27
C GLU A 24 11.94 9.91 -5.52
N LEU A 25 11.67 9.15 -4.46
CA LEU A 25 11.12 7.80 -4.61
C LEU A 25 9.72 7.83 -5.23
N ILE A 26 8.84 8.73 -4.79
CA ILE A 26 7.48 8.83 -5.35
C ILE A 26 7.52 9.11 -6.85
N GLU A 27 8.36 10.03 -7.29
CA GLU A 27 8.51 10.34 -8.71
C GLU A 27 8.99 9.13 -9.51
N LEU A 28 10.03 8.45 -9.03
CA LEU A 28 10.53 7.22 -9.65
C LEU A 28 9.46 6.14 -9.69
N PHE A 29 8.77 5.93 -8.59
CA PHE A 29 7.72 4.93 -8.45
C PHE A 29 6.57 5.18 -9.43
N GLU A 30 6.08 6.40 -9.51
CA GLU A 30 4.97 6.75 -10.41
C GLU A 30 5.36 6.68 -11.88
N ARG A 31 6.61 6.96 -12.20
CA ARG A 31 7.12 6.90 -13.58
C ARG A 31 7.43 5.47 -14.03
N GLU A 32 8.03 4.65 -13.16
CA GLU A 32 8.65 3.39 -13.59
C GLU A 32 7.97 2.12 -13.02
N PHE A 33 7.22 2.22 -11.91
CA PHE A 33 6.75 1.04 -11.19
C PHE A 33 5.23 0.84 -11.18
N VAL A 34 4.43 1.81 -11.57
CA VAL A 34 2.97 1.66 -11.56
C VAL A 34 2.52 0.71 -12.66
N GLU A 35 2.78 1.04 -13.92
CA GLU A 35 2.33 0.22 -15.05
C GLU A 35 2.91 -1.20 -15.04
N PRO A 36 4.21 -1.42 -14.75
CA PRO A 36 4.73 -2.79 -14.69
C PRO A 36 4.13 -3.64 -13.58
N GLN A 37 3.82 -3.07 -12.42
CA GLN A 37 3.12 -3.82 -11.37
C GLN A 37 1.69 -4.17 -11.77
N GLU A 38 0.97 -3.23 -12.35
CA GLU A 38 -0.40 -3.45 -12.86
C GLU A 38 -0.39 -4.52 -13.96
N ALA A 39 0.56 -4.47 -14.88
CA ALA A 39 0.71 -5.47 -15.93
C ALA A 39 1.05 -6.86 -15.37
N ALA A 40 1.74 -6.93 -14.24
CA ALA A 40 2.07 -8.18 -13.56
C ALA A 40 0.89 -8.77 -12.77
N GLY A 41 -0.18 -8.01 -12.56
CA GLY A 41 -1.37 -8.45 -11.84
C GLY A 41 -1.58 -7.84 -10.45
N ALA A 42 -0.75 -6.89 -10.04
CA ALA A 42 -0.98 -6.11 -8.83
C ALA A 42 -1.93 -4.96 -9.14
N HIS A 43 -2.88 -4.70 -8.25
CA HIS A 43 -3.74 -3.53 -8.36
C HIS A 43 -3.29 -2.47 -7.35
N LEU A 44 -2.81 -1.32 -7.82
CA LEU A 44 -2.32 -0.25 -6.95
C LEU A 44 -3.48 0.66 -6.55
N PHE A 45 -3.97 0.51 -5.33
CA PHE A 45 -5.12 1.28 -4.83
C PHE A 45 -4.74 2.66 -4.32
N GLY A 46 -3.65 2.77 -3.59
CA GLY A 46 -3.29 4.02 -2.95
C GLY A 46 -1.80 4.26 -2.86
N LEU A 47 -1.42 5.52 -3.09
CA LEU A 47 -0.06 6.02 -2.96
C LEU A 47 -0.14 7.31 -2.17
N PHE A 48 0.52 7.38 -1.00
CA PHE A 48 0.28 8.45 -0.04
C PHE A 48 1.56 9.04 0.52
N ARG A 49 1.59 10.38 0.58
CA ARG A 49 2.41 11.10 1.52
C ARG A 49 1.73 11.07 2.89
N VAL A 50 2.52 11.19 3.93
CA VAL A 50 2.03 11.25 5.31
C VAL A 50 2.49 12.58 5.90
N PRO A 51 1.62 13.63 5.95
CA PRO A 51 2.02 14.96 6.42
C PRO A 51 2.67 14.98 7.80
N SER A 52 2.23 14.12 8.72
CA SER A 52 2.83 14.01 10.06
C SER A 52 4.19 13.28 10.09
N SER A 53 4.58 12.66 8.98
CA SER A 53 5.83 11.90 8.85
C SER A 53 6.43 12.17 7.45
N PRO A 54 7.13 13.31 7.25
CA PRO A 54 7.51 13.79 5.93
C PRO A 54 8.51 12.90 5.18
N ASP A 55 9.14 11.97 5.86
CA ASP A 55 10.08 11.01 5.26
C ASP A 55 9.48 9.61 5.11
N GLU A 56 8.15 9.49 5.18
CA GLU A 56 7.45 8.24 4.94
C GLU A 56 6.60 8.28 3.68
N PHE A 57 6.57 7.16 2.98
CA PHE A 57 5.71 6.89 1.83
C PHE A 57 4.93 5.62 2.10
N TRP A 58 3.61 5.73 2.16
CA TRP A 58 2.71 4.59 2.39
C TRP A 58 1.95 4.27 1.13
N TRP A 59 1.86 2.98 0.80
CA TRP A 59 1.11 2.58 -0.39
C TRP A 59 0.42 1.23 -0.20
N LEU A 60 -0.64 1.04 -0.95
CA LEU A 60 -1.56 -0.08 -0.84
C LEU A 60 -1.72 -0.74 -2.20
N ARG A 61 -1.42 -2.04 -2.27
CA ARG A 61 -1.67 -2.85 -3.46
C ARG A 61 -2.44 -4.11 -3.11
N GLY A 62 -3.22 -4.61 -4.08
CA GLY A 62 -4.04 -5.79 -3.91
C GLY A 62 -3.83 -6.82 -5.01
N PHE A 63 -4.25 -8.04 -4.69
CA PHE A 63 -4.13 -9.22 -5.54
C PHE A 63 -5.39 -10.06 -5.42
N ARG A 64 -5.72 -10.81 -6.46
CA ARG A 64 -6.92 -11.67 -6.47
C ARG A 64 -6.84 -12.86 -5.52
N SER A 65 -5.62 -13.34 -5.23
CA SER A 65 -5.35 -14.48 -4.36
C SER A 65 -3.89 -14.46 -3.90
N MET A 66 -3.51 -15.34 -2.99
CA MET A 66 -2.11 -15.52 -2.61
C MET A 66 -1.27 -16.06 -3.77
N GLU A 67 -1.84 -16.94 -4.62
CA GLU A 67 -1.17 -17.43 -5.83
C GLU A 67 -0.94 -16.30 -6.83
N ALA A 68 -1.95 -15.48 -7.08
CA ALA A 68 -1.83 -14.31 -7.96
C ALA A 68 -0.81 -13.29 -7.43
N ARG A 69 -0.75 -13.12 -6.11
CA ARG A 69 0.27 -12.29 -5.46
C ARG A 69 1.67 -12.80 -5.76
N LYS A 70 1.92 -14.08 -5.56
CA LYS A 70 3.22 -14.70 -5.83
C LYS A 70 3.64 -14.49 -7.28
N GLU A 71 2.75 -14.78 -8.22
CA GLU A 71 3.02 -14.61 -9.66
C GLU A 71 3.32 -13.16 -10.02
N ALA A 72 2.53 -12.22 -9.50
CA ALA A 72 2.73 -10.79 -9.75
C ALA A 72 4.06 -10.29 -9.19
N LEU A 73 4.41 -10.69 -7.97
CA LEU A 73 5.66 -10.29 -7.33
C LEU A 73 6.88 -10.89 -8.05
N GLU A 74 6.83 -12.15 -8.45
CA GLU A 74 7.89 -12.78 -9.23
C GLU A 74 8.06 -12.05 -10.58
N THR A 75 6.96 -11.79 -11.28
CA THR A 75 6.99 -11.11 -12.58
C THR A 75 7.58 -9.71 -12.47
N PHE A 76 7.20 -8.95 -11.46
CA PHE A 76 7.69 -7.58 -11.31
C PHE A 76 9.14 -7.54 -10.79
N TYR A 77 9.42 -8.20 -9.66
CA TYR A 77 10.75 -8.09 -9.01
C TYR A 77 11.85 -8.84 -9.73
N PHE A 78 11.52 -9.85 -10.53
CA PHE A 78 12.48 -10.50 -11.42
C PHE A 78 12.45 -9.92 -12.84
N GLY A 79 11.61 -8.92 -13.07
CA GLY A 79 11.41 -8.30 -14.36
C GLY A 79 12.33 -7.10 -14.63
N PRO A 80 12.25 -6.56 -15.87
CA PRO A 80 13.20 -5.53 -16.33
C PRO A 80 13.01 -4.18 -15.65
N ALA A 81 11.78 -3.78 -15.33
CA ALA A 81 11.53 -2.46 -14.73
C ALA A 81 12.19 -2.33 -13.36
N TRP A 82 12.00 -3.33 -12.49
CA TRP A 82 12.63 -3.34 -11.18
C TRP A 82 14.17 -3.45 -11.31
N LYS A 83 14.67 -4.33 -12.15
CA LYS A 83 16.11 -4.50 -12.35
C LYS A 83 16.80 -3.23 -12.82
N ALA A 84 16.13 -2.45 -13.67
CA ALA A 84 16.68 -1.21 -14.20
C ALA A 84 16.76 -0.09 -13.15
N HIS A 85 15.87 -0.07 -12.16
CA HIS A 85 15.70 1.06 -11.24
C HIS A 85 15.84 0.70 -9.75
N ARG A 86 16.12 -0.57 -9.42
CA ARG A 86 16.18 -1.02 -8.02
C ARG A 86 17.25 -0.29 -7.19
N GLU A 87 18.39 -0.01 -7.77
CA GLU A 87 19.47 0.69 -7.05
C GLU A 87 19.05 2.10 -6.69
N GLU A 88 18.50 2.83 -7.66
CA GLU A 88 17.99 4.17 -7.45
C GLU A 88 16.88 4.19 -6.37
N ALA A 89 15.94 3.25 -6.44
CA ALA A 89 14.88 3.12 -5.44
C ALA A 89 15.45 2.80 -4.05
N ASN A 90 16.32 1.80 -3.95
CA ASN A 90 16.87 1.35 -2.68
C ASN A 90 17.75 2.40 -1.99
N GLU A 91 18.44 3.23 -2.74
CA GLU A 91 19.24 4.33 -2.19
C GLU A 91 18.39 5.36 -1.43
N THR A 92 17.11 5.48 -1.73
CA THR A 92 16.22 6.39 -1.01
C THR A 92 15.71 5.81 0.32
N MET A 93 15.79 4.49 0.51
CA MET A 93 15.11 3.76 1.58
C MET A 93 15.99 3.49 2.79
N ILE A 94 15.44 3.77 3.98
CA ILE A 94 15.96 3.27 5.26
C ILE A 94 15.30 1.93 5.58
N ASP A 95 13.95 1.85 5.44
CA ASP A 95 13.17 0.67 5.77
C ASP A 95 12.03 0.50 4.77
N SER A 96 11.93 -0.68 4.19
CA SER A 96 10.84 -1.10 3.29
C SER A 96 10.15 -2.37 3.79
N ASP A 97 10.40 -2.80 5.03
CA ASP A 97 9.93 -4.07 5.59
C ASP A 97 8.71 -3.92 6.52
N ASN A 98 8.25 -2.68 6.76
CA ASN A 98 7.04 -2.44 7.55
C ASN A 98 5.80 -2.66 6.67
N VAL A 99 5.49 -3.94 6.45
CA VAL A 99 4.44 -4.39 5.53
C VAL A 99 3.43 -5.22 6.28
N LEU A 100 2.15 -4.84 6.17
CA LEU A 100 1.02 -5.61 6.68
C LEU A 100 0.38 -6.38 5.52
N LEU A 101 0.33 -7.71 5.64
CA LEU A 101 -0.41 -8.56 4.72
C LEU A 101 -1.84 -8.67 5.24
N LEU A 102 -2.79 -8.22 4.44
CA LEU A 102 -4.17 -7.98 4.85
C LEU A 102 -5.16 -8.67 3.93
N ARG A 103 -6.40 -8.78 4.43
CA ARG A 103 -7.57 -9.14 3.63
C ARG A 103 -8.71 -8.17 3.95
N PRO A 104 -9.59 -7.88 2.99
CA PRO A 104 -10.76 -7.04 3.27
C PRO A 104 -11.74 -7.79 4.16
N VAL A 105 -12.30 -7.09 5.15
CA VAL A 105 -13.39 -7.61 5.99
C VAL A 105 -14.67 -7.69 5.15
N GLN A 106 -14.87 -6.74 4.25
CA GLN A 106 -15.99 -6.73 3.29
C GLN A 106 -15.44 -6.58 1.87
N ARG A 107 -16.06 -7.27 0.92
CA ARG A 107 -15.74 -7.16 -0.50
C ARG A 107 -16.52 -6.03 -1.15
N GLY A 108 -16.00 -5.54 -2.27
CA GLY A 108 -16.69 -4.55 -3.08
C GLY A 108 -16.87 -3.21 -2.39
N LEU A 109 -15.90 -2.82 -1.58
CA LEU A 109 -15.94 -1.57 -0.86
C LEU A 109 -15.90 -0.39 -1.83
N THR A 110 -16.79 0.58 -1.61
CA THR A 110 -16.81 1.82 -2.38
C THR A 110 -16.28 2.93 -1.51
N SER A 111 -15.21 3.58 -1.95
CA SER A 111 -14.73 4.76 -1.25
C SER A 111 -15.72 5.91 -1.43
N PRO A 112 -15.94 6.74 -0.41
CA PRO A 112 -16.69 7.97 -0.58
C PRO A 112 -16.06 8.86 -1.64
N PRO A 113 -16.84 9.79 -2.24
CA PRO A 113 -16.31 10.71 -3.23
C PRO A 113 -15.09 11.47 -2.72
N PRO A 114 -14.11 11.79 -3.59
CA PRO A 114 -13.00 12.65 -3.21
C PRO A 114 -13.48 14.04 -2.80
N GLY A 115 -12.64 14.78 -2.07
CA GLY A 115 -12.94 16.15 -1.63
C GLY A 115 -12.95 16.33 -0.13
N SER A 116 -12.92 15.25 0.66
CA SER A 116 -12.67 15.28 2.09
C SER A 116 -11.35 14.61 2.41
N GLU A 117 -10.83 14.86 3.61
CA GLU A 117 -9.58 14.27 4.06
C GLU A 117 -9.69 12.74 4.14
N LEU A 118 -8.56 12.07 3.99
CA LEU A 118 -8.45 10.62 4.08
C LEU A 118 -7.56 10.27 5.26
N TYR A 119 -8.04 9.36 6.10
CA TYR A 119 -7.33 8.90 7.29
C TYR A 119 -7.17 7.39 7.28
N LEU A 120 -6.01 6.93 7.76
CA LEU A 120 -5.76 5.52 8.06
C LEU A 120 -5.56 5.37 9.56
N SER A 121 -6.17 4.34 10.15
CA SER A 121 -6.03 4.05 11.57
C SER A 121 -5.73 2.57 11.80
N LEU A 122 -4.92 2.28 12.83
CA LEU A 122 -4.67 0.92 13.31
C LEU A 122 -5.51 0.58 14.56
N SER A 123 -6.35 1.52 14.99
CA SER A 123 -7.36 1.33 16.02
C SER A 123 -8.71 1.77 15.49
N ALA A 124 -9.79 1.11 15.90
CA ALA A 124 -11.13 1.38 15.36
C ALA A 124 -11.53 2.85 15.51
N PRO A 125 -11.74 3.58 14.43
CA PRO A 125 -12.28 4.94 14.47
C PRO A 125 -13.80 4.90 14.68
N PRO A 126 -14.43 6.04 15.02
CA PRO A 126 -15.90 6.12 15.13
C PRO A 126 -16.63 5.73 13.85
N THR A 127 -16.06 6.06 12.70
CA THR A 127 -16.62 5.71 11.39
C THR A 127 -15.49 5.28 10.45
N ALA A 128 -15.78 4.30 9.59
CA ALA A 128 -14.86 3.87 8.55
C ALA A 128 -15.65 3.42 7.32
N PHE A 129 -15.09 3.64 6.14
CA PHE A 129 -15.67 3.14 4.90
C PHE A 129 -15.01 1.85 4.41
N ALA A 130 -13.85 1.51 4.94
CA ALA A 130 -13.13 0.28 4.60
C ALA A 130 -12.39 -0.25 5.83
N THR A 131 -12.44 -1.57 5.99
CA THR A 131 -11.76 -2.28 7.08
C THR A 131 -11.04 -3.48 6.52
N PHE A 132 -9.80 -3.64 6.97
CA PHE A 132 -8.94 -4.76 6.61
C PHE A 132 -8.41 -5.41 7.87
N GLU A 133 -8.13 -6.70 7.79
CA GLU A 133 -7.53 -7.47 8.88
C GLU A 133 -6.39 -8.33 8.35
N THR A 134 -5.54 -8.83 9.24
CA THR A 134 -4.42 -9.69 8.87
C THR A 134 -4.89 -10.88 8.02
N GLU A 135 -4.22 -11.08 6.88
CA GLU A 135 -4.30 -12.34 6.13
C GLU A 135 -3.34 -13.35 6.77
N PRO A 136 -3.85 -14.46 7.33
CA PRO A 136 -3.02 -15.39 8.08
C PRO A 136 -2.21 -16.37 7.24
N SER A 137 -2.37 -16.35 5.90
CA SER A 137 -1.61 -17.23 5.02
C SER A 137 -0.11 -17.00 5.13
N PRO A 138 0.71 -18.06 5.03
CA PRO A 138 2.16 -17.89 4.96
C PRO A 138 2.58 -16.98 3.81
N ASN A 139 3.62 -16.18 4.04
CA ASN A 139 4.18 -15.34 2.99
C ASN A 139 4.82 -16.21 1.89
N THR A 140 4.22 -16.18 0.70
CA THR A 140 4.67 -16.97 -0.45
C THR A 140 5.76 -16.30 -1.28
N PHE A 141 6.20 -15.10 -0.87
CA PHE A 141 7.31 -14.38 -1.49
C PHE A 141 8.24 -13.84 -0.39
N PRO A 142 9.06 -14.72 0.24
CA PRO A 142 9.85 -14.35 1.42
C PRO A 142 10.96 -13.34 1.15
N GLN A 143 11.33 -13.08 -0.09
CA GLN A 143 12.24 -12.00 -0.47
C GLN A 143 11.72 -10.61 -0.07
N LEU A 144 10.40 -10.46 0.06
CA LEU A 144 9.76 -9.29 0.62
C LEU A 144 9.10 -9.68 1.94
N PRO A 145 9.71 -9.33 3.08
CA PRO A 145 9.16 -9.66 4.39
C PRO A 145 7.81 -9.01 4.63
N VAL A 146 6.97 -9.68 5.40
CA VAL A 146 5.74 -9.12 5.97
C VAL A 146 5.79 -9.28 7.48
N ARG A 147 5.14 -8.37 8.20
CA ARG A 147 5.11 -8.42 9.67
C ARG A 147 4.26 -9.59 10.15
N ASP A 148 4.78 -10.30 11.14
CA ASP A 148 4.14 -11.46 11.78
C ASP A 148 3.80 -11.20 13.28
N ASP A 149 4.00 -9.96 13.74
CA ASP A 149 3.76 -9.56 15.13
C ASP A 149 2.32 -9.04 15.38
N GLY A 150 1.40 -9.39 14.48
CA GLY A 150 -0.02 -9.07 14.62
C GLY A 150 -0.78 -9.96 15.61
N PRO A 151 -2.13 -10.05 15.45
CA PRO A 151 -2.89 -9.55 14.29
C PRO A 151 -3.01 -8.03 14.24
N PHE A 152 -3.24 -7.53 13.01
CA PHE A 152 -3.48 -6.13 12.75
C PHE A 152 -4.86 -5.91 12.15
N SER A 153 -5.43 -4.72 12.39
CA SER A 153 -6.58 -4.21 11.67
C SER A 153 -6.26 -2.82 11.15
N VAL A 154 -6.79 -2.50 9.98
CA VAL A 154 -6.58 -1.23 9.31
C VAL A 154 -7.93 -0.67 8.89
N TRP A 155 -8.18 0.58 9.22
CA TRP A 155 -9.41 1.28 8.84
C TRP A 155 -9.08 2.51 7.99
N PHE A 156 -9.88 2.73 6.96
CA PHE A 156 -9.87 4.00 6.22
C PHE A 156 -11.13 4.79 6.55
N SER A 157 -10.96 6.08 6.82
CA SER A 157 -12.04 6.98 7.22
C SER A 157 -11.92 8.34 6.54
N ARG A 158 -13.04 9.03 6.40
CA ARG A 158 -13.08 10.44 5.96
C ARG A 158 -13.17 11.41 7.15
N SER A 159 -13.25 10.89 8.36
CA SER A 159 -13.35 11.70 9.58
C SER A 159 -12.10 11.53 10.43
N ALA A 160 -11.59 12.65 10.93
CA ALA A 160 -10.48 12.63 11.87
C ALA A 160 -10.85 11.87 13.15
N SER A 161 -9.87 11.17 13.72
CA SER A 161 -9.98 10.53 15.03
C SER A 161 -8.63 10.58 15.73
N PRO A 162 -8.57 10.35 17.07
CA PRO A 162 -7.29 10.40 17.79
C PRO A 162 -6.21 9.46 17.27
N SER A 163 -6.60 8.31 16.71
CA SER A 163 -5.68 7.31 16.14
C SER A 163 -5.52 7.44 14.62
N GLY A 164 -6.25 8.33 13.98
CA GLY A 164 -6.23 8.50 12.52
C GLY A 164 -5.00 9.26 12.06
N VAL A 165 -4.33 8.71 11.06
CA VAL A 165 -3.20 9.34 10.38
C VAL A 165 -3.69 9.92 9.07
N LEU A 166 -3.51 11.24 8.90
CA LEU A 166 -3.88 11.93 7.66
C LEU A 166 -3.00 11.44 6.52
N LEU A 167 -3.63 11.08 5.40
CA LEU A 167 -2.97 10.68 4.17
C LEU A 167 -3.18 11.74 3.09
N GLU A 168 -2.13 12.02 2.33
CA GLU A 168 -2.18 12.90 1.17
C GLU A 168 -1.94 12.07 -0.09
N PRO A 169 -2.97 11.84 -0.92
CA PRO A 169 -2.81 11.05 -2.13
C PRO A 169 -1.83 11.70 -3.11
N THR A 170 -0.94 10.90 -3.70
CA THR A 170 -0.06 11.36 -4.77
C THR A 170 -0.81 11.42 -6.11
N ALA A 171 -0.15 11.89 -7.17
CA ALA A 171 -0.78 12.08 -8.48
C ALA A 171 -1.41 10.80 -9.04
N ARG A 172 -0.77 9.63 -8.83
CA ARG A 172 -1.23 8.34 -9.36
C ARG A 172 -2.06 7.53 -8.37
N SER A 173 -2.37 8.05 -7.18
CA SER A 173 -3.23 7.35 -6.23
C SER A 173 -4.66 7.27 -6.74
N LEU A 174 -5.24 6.05 -6.77
CA LEU A 174 -6.65 5.85 -7.11
C LEU A 174 -7.56 6.23 -5.92
N LEU A 175 -7.20 5.79 -4.74
CA LEU A 175 -7.88 6.21 -3.51
C LEU A 175 -7.43 7.62 -3.17
N ARG A 176 -8.41 8.54 -3.14
CA ARG A 176 -8.16 9.97 -2.96
C ARG A 176 -9.10 10.54 -1.92
#